data_66e32f89504b8aa634c5bb10ca18995a
#
_entry.id   66e32f89504b8aa634c5bb10ca18995a
#
_cell.length_a   1.000
_cell.length_b   1.000
_cell.length_c   1.000
_cell.angle_alpha   90.00
_cell.angle_beta   90.00
_cell.angle_gamma   90.00
#
_symmetry.space_group_name_H-M   'P 1'
#
loop_
_entity.id
_entity.type
_entity.pdbx_description
1 polymer ?
#
loop_
_entity_poly.entity_id
_entity_poly.type
_entity_poly.pdbx_seq_one_letter_code
_entity_poly.pdbx_strand_id
1 'polypeptide(L)'
;MQRSLSVLLPVKNAEATLDQAVHEILEVVADSSEQFELLIIDDGSTDATSEVTQELTRHYPQIRVVRHGAARGREAAIRTGLERSQGEVVMLRDDEHGFCLLERPQATKPAAYSRPSRPNYLSLLKSFALDE
;
A
#
# COMPACT_ATOMS: atom_id res chain seq x y z
N MET A 1 7.62 12.84 17.80
CA MET A 1 8.12 12.67 16.43
C MET A 1 7.23 11.72 15.67
N GLN A 2 6.71 12.13 14.54
CA GLN A 2 5.82 11.29 13.76
C GLN A 2 6.61 10.30 12.92
N ARG A 3 6.12 9.08 12.86
CA ARG A 3 6.70 8.08 11.98
C ARG A 3 6.00 8.13 10.61
N SER A 4 6.75 7.93 9.56
CA SER A 4 6.19 7.89 8.23
C SER A 4 5.59 6.52 7.94
N LEU A 5 4.50 6.53 7.17
CA LEU A 5 3.73 5.33 6.88
C LEU A 5 3.63 5.15 5.38
N SER A 6 3.89 3.94 4.91
CA SER A 6 3.61 3.54 3.54
C SER A 6 2.51 2.48 3.55
N VAL A 7 1.49 2.71 2.74
CA VAL A 7 0.45 1.71 2.52
C VAL A 7 0.63 1.17 1.11
N LEU A 8 0.75 -0.15 0.99
CA LEU A 8 0.90 -0.82 -0.29
C LEU A 8 -0.45 -1.35 -0.74
N LEU A 9 -0.81 -1.08 -1.98
CA LEU A 9 -2.05 -1.55 -2.57
C LEU A 9 -1.74 -2.25 -3.90
N PRO A 10 -1.50 -3.57 -3.87
CA PRO A 10 -1.34 -4.31 -5.12
C PRO A 10 -2.70 -4.46 -5.81
N VAL A 11 -2.72 -4.20 -7.11
CA VAL A 11 -3.96 -4.31 -7.88
C VAL A 11 -3.69 -4.96 -9.22
N LYS A 12 -4.72 -5.62 -9.73
CA LYS A 12 -4.71 -6.15 -11.08
C LYS A 12 -6.15 -6.17 -11.57
N ASN A 13 -6.40 -5.48 -12.68
CA ASN A 13 -7.74 -5.40 -13.28
C ASN A 13 -8.78 -4.95 -12.25
N ALA A 14 -8.53 -3.80 -11.64
CA ALA A 14 -9.33 -3.28 -10.54
C ALA A 14 -10.03 -1.97 -10.90
N GLU A 15 -10.31 -1.71 -12.19
CA GLU A 15 -10.90 -0.44 -12.60
C GLU A 15 -12.21 -0.12 -11.89
N ALA A 16 -12.99 -1.14 -11.58
CA ALA A 16 -14.30 -0.95 -10.96
C ALA A 16 -14.24 -0.72 -9.44
N THR A 17 -13.16 -1.14 -8.79
CA THR A 17 -13.07 -1.15 -7.31
C THR A 17 -11.96 -0.28 -6.75
N LEU A 18 -11.04 0.17 -7.58
CA LEU A 18 -9.84 0.85 -7.11
C LEU A 18 -10.18 2.17 -6.42
N ASP A 19 -11.09 2.94 -6.98
CA ASP A 19 -11.45 4.24 -6.42
C ASP A 19 -11.99 4.09 -4.99
N GLN A 20 -12.86 3.12 -4.78
CA GLN A 20 -13.41 2.87 -3.45
C GLN A 20 -12.34 2.39 -2.48
N ALA A 21 -11.46 1.49 -2.92
CA ALA A 21 -10.37 1.01 -2.07
C ALA A 21 -9.46 2.14 -1.63
N VAL A 22 -9.13 3.05 -2.53
CA VAL A 22 -8.31 4.20 -2.21
C VAL A 22 -9.01 5.11 -1.19
N HIS A 23 -10.29 5.38 -1.39
CA HIS A 23 -11.04 6.20 -0.44
C HIS A 23 -11.06 5.59 0.96
N GLU A 24 -11.25 4.29 1.06
CA GLU A 24 -11.21 3.59 2.35
C GLU A 24 -9.85 3.73 3.02
N ILE A 25 -8.78 3.57 2.26
CA ILE A 25 -7.44 3.72 2.80
C ILE A 25 -7.22 5.15 3.29
N LEU A 26 -7.58 6.13 2.48
CA LEU A 26 -7.38 7.52 2.84
C LEU A 26 -8.16 7.90 4.09
N GLU A 27 -9.36 7.39 4.26
CA GLU A 27 -10.14 7.64 5.48
C GLU A 27 -9.44 7.10 6.73
N VAL A 28 -8.83 5.92 6.60
CA VAL A 28 -8.15 5.29 7.73
C VAL A 28 -6.86 6.03 8.09
N VAL A 29 -6.06 6.39 7.07
CA VAL A 29 -4.72 6.93 7.34
C VAL A 29 -4.70 8.45 7.54
N ALA A 30 -5.72 9.16 7.08
CA ALA A 30 -5.74 10.63 7.19
C ALA A 30 -5.63 11.10 8.63
N ASP A 31 -6.21 10.37 9.56
CA ASP A 31 -6.17 10.70 10.98
C ASP A 31 -4.98 10.09 11.70
N SER A 32 -4.21 9.26 11.03
CA SER A 32 -3.14 8.48 11.66
C SER A 32 -1.79 9.14 11.54
N SER A 33 -1.51 9.80 10.43
CA SER A 33 -0.21 10.40 10.18
C SER A 33 -0.31 11.44 9.10
N GLU A 34 0.38 12.57 9.27
CA GLU A 34 0.51 13.56 8.22
C GLU A 34 1.51 13.12 7.16
N GLN A 35 2.41 12.20 7.51
CA GLN A 35 3.43 11.72 6.61
C GLN A 35 3.11 10.29 6.18
N PHE A 36 2.30 10.18 5.15
CA PHE A 36 2.02 8.88 4.59
C PHE A 36 2.11 8.93 3.07
N GLU A 37 2.36 7.79 2.49
CA GLU A 37 2.23 7.58 1.07
C GLU A 37 1.35 6.37 0.83
N LEU A 38 0.58 6.41 -0.23
CA LEU A 38 -0.15 5.25 -0.72
C LEU A 38 0.53 4.83 -2.02
N LEU A 39 1.14 3.66 -2.00
CA LEU A 39 1.83 3.12 -3.17
C LEU A 39 0.97 2.05 -3.81
N ILE A 40 0.45 2.37 -4.98
CA ILE A 40 -0.34 1.42 -5.76
C ILE A 40 0.62 0.67 -6.68
N ILE A 41 0.58 -0.64 -6.63
CA ILE A 41 1.38 -1.48 -7.51
C ILE A 41 0.43 -2.13 -8.51
N ASP A 42 0.44 -1.66 -9.74
CA ASP A 42 -0.38 -2.19 -10.81
C ASP A 42 0.36 -3.36 -11.45
N ASP A 43 -0.12 -4.55 -11.20
CA ASP A 43 0.53 -5.77 -11.66
C ASP A 43 0.11 -6.15 -13.07
N GLY A 44 0.37 -5.26 -14.02
CA GLY A 44 0.15 -5.53 -15.43
C GLY A 44 -1.32 -5.62 -15.81
N SER A 45 -2.15 -4.71 -15.29
CA SER A 45 -3.57 -4.70 -15.64
C SER A 45 -3.79 -4.48 -17.13
N THR A 46 -4.82 -5.11 -17.64
CA THR A 46 -5.21 -5.02 -19.06
C THR A 46 -6.49 -4.21 -19.25
N ASP A 47 -7.13 -3.81 -18.18
CA ASP A 47 -8.33 -2.96 -18.23
C ASP A 47 -7.94 -1.49 -18.03
N ALA A 48 -8.89 -0.64 -17.63
CA ALA A 48 -8.65 0.78 -17.41
C ALA A 48 -8.06 1.12 -16.05
N THR A 49 -7.52 0.15 -15.31
CA THR A 49 -6.89 0.39 -14.01
C THR A 49 -5.79 1.45 -14.11
N SER A 50 -4.99 1.41 -15.18
CA SER A 50 -3.90 2.36 -15.37
C SER A 50 -4.43 3.80 -15.45
N GLU A 51 -5.53 4.02 -16.16
CA GLU A 51 -6.12 5.35 -16.27
C GLU A 51 -6.67 5.82 -14.92
N VAL A 52 -7.29 4.92 -14.17
CA VAL A 52 -7.80 5.25 -12.84
C VAL A 52 -6.66 5.63 -11.91
N THR A 53 -5.54 4.88 -11.92
CA THR A 53 -4.39 5.21 -11.08
C THR A 53 -3.82 6.58 -11.44
N GLN A 54 -3.72 6.90 -12.71
CA GLN A 54 -3.21 8.20 -13.13
C GLN A 54 -4.09 9.34 -12.64
N GLU A 55 -5.39 9.16 -12.71
CA GLU A 55 -6.33 10.18 -12.23
C GLU A 55 -6.20 10.37 -10.72
N LEU A 56 -6.05 9.27 -9.97
CA LEU A 56 -5.88 9.35 -8.53
C LEU A 56 -4.59 10.09 -8.14
N THR A 57 -3.50 9.88 -8.88
CA THR A 57 -2.25 10.59 -8.58
C THR A 57 -2.36 12.09 -8.82
N ARG A 58 -3.23 12.51 -9.72
CA ARG A 58 -3.46 13.94 -9.95
C ARG A 58 -4.20 14.60 -8.80
N HIS A 59 -5.12 13.87 -8.17
CA HIS A 59 -5.94 14.42 -7.10
C HIS A 59 -5.30 14.33 -5.73
N TYR A 60 -4.42 13.34 -5.52
CA TYR A 60 -3.85 13.08 -4.21
C TYR A 60 -2.32 13.02 -4.31
N PRO A 61 -1.63 14.05 -3.81
CA PRO A 61 -0.15 14.08 -3.90
C PRO A 61 0.54 12.92 -3.19
N GLN A 62 -0.12 12.31 -2.22
CA GLN A 62 0.46 11.20 -1.47
C GLN A 62 0.39 9.87 -2.21
N ILE A 63 -0.33 9.81 -3.32
CA ILE A 63 -0.48 8.57 -4.08
C ILE A 63 0.61 8.48 -5.12
N ARG A 64 1.31 7.35 -5.12
CA ARG A 64 2.31 7.01 -6.13
C ARG A 64 1.93 5.68 -6.76
N VAL A 65 2.34 5.47 -7.99
CA VAL A 65 2.00 4.25 -8.73
C VAL A 65 3.27 3.66 -9.31
N VAL A 66 3.43 2.36 -9.15
CA VAL A 66 4.45 1.57 -9.84
C VAL A 66 3.72 0.53 -10.68
N ARG A 67 4.12 0.38 -11.92
CA ARG A 67 3.48 -0.56 -12.81
C ARG A 67 4.46 -1.61 -13.29
N HIS A 68 4.03 -2.86 -13.25
CA HIS A 68 4.74 -3.95 -13.91
C HIS A 68 4.34 -3.97 -15.38
N GLY A 69 5.29 -4.18 -16.26
CA GLY A 69 5.00 -4.26 -17.69
C GLY A 69 4.15 -5.48 -18.06
N ALA A 70 4.25 -6.54 -17.28
CA ALA A 70 3.45 -7.73 -17.40
C ALA A 70 3.13 -8.24 -16.00
N ALA A 71 2.07 -9.03 -15.87
CA ALA A 71 1.68 -9.57 -14.57
C ALA A 71 2.77 -10.50 -14.03
N ARG A 72 3.20 -10.26 -12.80
CA ARG A 72 4.25 -11.03 -12.13
C ARG A 72 3.73 -11.75 -10.89
N GLY A 73 2.50 -11.48 -10.51
CA GLY A 73 1.87 -12.10 -9.36
C GLY A 73 1.84 -11.19 -8.15
N ARG A 74 0.97 -11.54 -7.22
CA ARG A 74 0.74 -10.75 -6.02
C ARG A 74 2.00 -10.62 -5.15
N GLU A 75 2.73 -11.72 -4.96
CA GLU A 75 3.94 -11.67 -4.14
C GLU A 75 5.01 -10.74 -4.75
N ALA A 76 5.15 -10.79 -6.07
CA ALA A 76 6.07 -9.89 -6.76
C ALA A 76 5.64 -8.43 -6.61
N ALA A 77 4.33 -8.18 -6.68
CA ALA A 77 3.82 -6.82 -6.50
C ALA A 77 4.10 -6.31 -5.08
N ILE A 78 3.90 -7.14 -4.07
CA ILE A 78 4.20 -6.77 -2.69
C ILE A 78 5.69 -6.51 -2.51
N ARG A 79 6.52 -7.33 -3.10
CA ARG A 79 7.98 -7.15 -3.04
C ARG A 79 8.39 -5.82 -3.68
N THR A 80 7.82 -5.51 -4.84
CA THR A 80 8.07 -4.23 -5.49
C THR A 80 7.66 -3.08 -4.58
N GLY A 81 6.50 -3.20 -3.95
CA GLY A 81 6.04 -2.19 -3.01
C GLY A 81 6.98 -1.98 -1.83
N LEU A 82 7.49 -3.07 -1.27
CA LEU A 82 8.47 -2.98 -0.17
C LEU A 82 9.76 -2.31 -0.62
N GLU A 83 10.22 -2.60 -1.83
CA GLU A 83 11.43 -2.01 -2.37
C GLU A 83 11.29 -0.52 -2.67
N ARG A 84 10.11 -0.10 -3.10
CA ARG A 84 9.89 1.26 -3.57
C ARG A 84 9.28 2.18 -2.52
N SER A 85 8.77 1.64 -1.43
CA SER A 85 8.16 2.44 -0.38
C SER A 85 9.24 3.10 0.49
N GLN A 86 8.91 4.23 1.07
CA GLN A 86 9.86 5.06 1.82
C GLN A 86 9.51 5.20 3.29
N GLY A 87 8.33 4.75 3.70
CA GLY A 87 7.90 4.89 5.08
C GLY A 87 8.66 4.00 6.04
N GLU A 88 8.77 4.44 7.28
CA GLU A 88 9.36 3.63 8.34
C GLU A 88 8.47 2.44 8.67
N VAL A 89 7.17 2.64 8.61
CA VAL A 89 6.17 1.59 8.83
C VAL A 89 5.51 1.30 7.50
N VAL A 90 5.37 0.03 7.17
CA VAL A 90 4.77 -0.39 5.91
C VAL A 90 3.56 -1.26 6.21
N MET A 91 2.44 -0.93 5.61
CA MET A 91 1.22 -1.72 5.73
C MET A 91 0.75 -2.14 4.36
N LEU A 92 0.21 -3.35 4.28
CA LEU A 92 -0.40 -3.89 3.08
C LEU A 92 -1.90 -3.83 3.21
N ARG A 93 -2.58 -3.28 2.21
CA ARG A 93 -4.03 -3.40 2.12
C ARG A 93 -4.36 -4.70 1.39
N ASP A 94 -4.93 -5.63 2.11
CA ASP A 94 -5.25 -6.96 1.61
C ASP A 94 -6.77 -7.05 1.46
N ASP A 95 -7.24 -7.55 0.33
CA ASP A 95 -8.68 -7.68 0.08
C ASP A 95 -9.37 -8.61 1.07
N GLU A 96 -8.66 -9.62 1.53
CA GLU A 96 -9.24 -10.61 2.44
C GLU A 96 -9.10 -10.23 3.91
N HIS A 97 -8.02 -9.54 4.27
CA HIS A 97 -7.65 -9.33 5.67
C HIS A 97 -7.58 -7.87 6.08
N GLY A 98 -7.89 -6.95 5.19
CA GLY A 98 -7.80 -5.54 5.49
C GLY A 98 -6.36 -5.04 5.48
N PHE A 99 -5.93 -4.43 6.58
CA PHE A 99 -4.58 -3.88 6.68
C PHE A 99 -3.67 -4.84 7.41
N CYS A 100 -2.50 -5.09 6.84
CA CYS A 100 -1.50 -5.99 7.41
C CYS A 100 -0.18 -5.24 7.58
N LEU A 101 0.40 -5.32 8.77
CA LEU A 101 1.73 -4.77 9.00
C LEU A 101 2.77 -5.64 8.31
N LEU A 102 3.67 -5.01 7.57
CA LEU A 102 4.77 -5.71 6.91
C LEU A 102 6.10 -5.28 7.51
N GLU A 103 7.05 -6.21 7.51
CA GLU A 103 8.41 -5.91 7.88
C GLU A 103 9.22 -5.65 6.63
N ARG A 104 9.97 -4.55 6.64
CA ARG A 104 10.85 -4.24 5.53
C ARG A 104 12.04 -5.18 5.54
N PRO A 105 12.40 -5.79 4.40
CA PRO A 105 13.56 -6.67 4.36
C PRO A 105 14.82 -5.90 4.72
N GLN A 106 15.70 -6.54 5.46
CA GLN A 106 16.99 -5.96 5.77
C GLN A 106 17.95 -6.12 4.60
N ALA A 107 18.92 -5.21 4.52
CA ALA A 107 19.83 -5.16 3.39
C ALA A 107 20.60 -6.48 3.18
N THR A 108 20.82 -7.23 4.24
CA THR A 108 21.58 -8.48 4.18
C THR A 108 20.73 -9.71 3.92
N LYS A 109 19.43 -9.55 3.81
CA LYS A 109 18.52 -10.67 3.60
C LYS A 109 17.83 -10.54 2.26
N PRO A 110 17.57 -11.65 1.57
CA PRO A 110 16.77 -11.58 0.37
C PRO A 110 15.37 -11.07 0.72
N ALA A 111 14.82 -10.27 -0.16
CA ALA A 111 13.47 -9.77 0.03
C ALA A 111 12.51 -10.94 -0.05
N ALA A 112 11.86 -11.25 1.05
CA ALA A 112 10.88 -12.31 1.10
C ALA A 112 9.63 -11.77 1.77
N TYR A 113 8.51 -11.99 1.13
CA TYR A 113 7.25 -11.67 1.73
C TYR A 113 6.89 -12.77 2.71
N SER A 114 6.76 -12.45 3.98
CA SER A 114 6.19 -13.36 4.94
C SER A 114 4.74 -12.99 5.16
N ARG A 115 3.90 -14.00 5.09
CA ARG A 115 2.48 -13.76 5.28
C ARG A 115 2.26 -13.15 6.66
N PRO A 116 1.63 -11.97 6.73
CA PRO A 116 1.46 -11.34 8.03
C PRO A 116 0.51 -12.16 8.91
N SER A 117 0.83 -12.21 10.19
CA SER A 117 -0.13 -12.72 11.16
C SER A 117 -1.33 -11.76 11.17
N ARG A 118 -2.41 -12.18 11.79
CA ARG A 118 -3.63 -11.39 11.83
C ARG A 118 -3.66 -10.46 13.03
N PRO A 119 -2.91 -9.38 13.05
CA PRO A 119 -3.02 -8.44 14.12
C PRO A 119 -4.26 -7.58 13.94
N ASN A 120 -4.58 -6.85 14.95
CA ASN A 120 -5.62 -5.86 14.88
C ASN A 120 -5.04 -4.61 14.18
N TYR A 121 -5.22 -4.53 12.89
CA TYR A 121 -4.64 -3.45 12.08
C TYR A 121 -5.18 -2.09 12.48
N LEU A 122 -6.46 -2.02 12.79
CA LEU A 122 -7.06 -0.77 13.22
C LEU A 122 -6.47 -0.29 14.53
N SER A 123 -6.15 -1.22 15.41
CA SER A 123 -5.48 -0.91 16.67
C SER A 123 -4.08 -0.34 16.43
N LEU A 124 -3.36 -0.93 15.48
CA LEU A 124 -2.04 -0.42 15.12
C LEU A 124 -2.11 0.98 14.53
N LEU A 125 -3.08 1.22 13.67
CA LEU A 125 -3.25 2.55 13.09
C LEU A 125 -3.67 3.58 14.13
N LYS A 126 -4.52 3.20 15.06
CA LYS A 126 -4.89 4.09 16.16
C LYS A 126 -3.70 4.41 17.06
N SER A 127 -2.89 3.38 17.32
CA SER A 127 -1.66 3.59 18.08
C SER A 127 -0.72 4.56 17.36
N PHE A 128 -0.66 4.48 16.05
CA PHE A 128 0.12 5.39 15.22
C PHE A 128 -0.38 6.84 15.39
N ALA A 129 -1.70 7.02 15.37
CA ALA A 129 -2.31 8.34 15.54
C ALA A 129 -2.06 8.92 16.92
N LEU A 130 -2.05 8.09 17.95
CA LEU A 130 -1.84 8.53 19.32
C LEU A 130 -0.38 8.82 19.65
N ASP A 131 0.51 8.43 18.77
CA ASP A 131 1.95 8.58 18.96
C ASP A 131 2.46 9.98 18.60
N GLU A 132 1.59 10.89 18.37
CA GLU A 132 1.98 12.25 18.00
C GLU A 132 2.67 13.02 19.10
#